data_131554904b45a6c5a16d505b59ef209e
#
_entry.id   131554904b45a6c5a16d505b59ef209e
#
_cell.length_a   1.000
_cell.length_b   1.000
_cell.length_c   1.000
_cell.angle_alpha   90.00
_cell.angle_beta   90.00
_cell.angle_gamma   90.00
#
_symmetry.space_group_name_H-M   'P 1'
#
loop_
_entity.id
_entity.type
_entity.pdbx_description
1 polymer ?
#
loop_
_entity_poly.entity_id
_entity_poly.type
_entity_poly.pdbx_seq_one_letter_code
_entity_poly.pdbx_strand_id
1 'polypeptide(L)'
;MSTLLRLAHQFLIALLGITVLVLMVPVSMQIGSRFFEWIPNYMWTEEMSRFFFIWMVMIGATVGVREGLHFDVDIWANPSPALARFLRWASRLLIMGFAGVVLYWGIEFTKFGWNQTSELADLPMWMIFIAWPVAGFFWIAFLIEKMVVDSERDNQHGMHL
;
A
#
# COMPACT_ATOMS: atom_id res chain seq x y z
N MET A 1 2.14 15.75 -14.15
CA MET A 1 1.63 14.40 -13.75
C MET A 1 1.63 13.49 -14.96
N SER A 2 2.34 12.38 -14.91
CA SER A 2 2.30 11.41 -15.99
C SER A 2 0.92 10.74 -16.04
N THR A 3 0.33 10.66 -17.23
CA THR A 3 -0.98 10.03 -17.46
C THR A 3 -0.99 8.58 -16.97
N LEU A 4 0.15 7.90 -17.10
CA LEU A 4 0.35 6.52 -16.69
C LEU A 4 0.17 6.32 -15.16
N LEU A 5 0.79 7.19 -14.35
CA LEU A 5 0.69 7.08 -12.88
C LEU A 5 -0.71 7.45 -12.36
N ARG A 6 -1.43 8.31 -13.10
CA ARG A 6 -2.84 8.59 -12.80
C ARG A 6 -3.74 7.39 -13.08
N LEU A 7 -3.52 6.71 -14.21
CA LEU A 7 -4.25 5.49 -14.53
C LEU A 7 -3.94 4.37 -13.55
N ALA A 8 -2.66 4.20 -13.18
CA ALA A 8 -2.27 3.22 -12.17
C ALA A 8 -2.97 3.47 -10.83
N HIS A 9 -3.09 4.72 -10.40
CA HIS A 9 -3.80 5.06 -9.17
C HIS A 9 -5.29 4.75 -9.24
N GLN A 10 -5.97 5.12 -10.33
CA GLN A 10 -7.39 4.79 -10.50
C GLN A 10 -7.61 3.26 -10.50
N PHE A 11 -6.71 2.52 -11.13
CA PHE A 11 -6.73 1.08 -11.11
C PHE A 11 -6.54 0.52 -9.69
N LEU A 12 -5.60 1.06 -8.90
CA LEU A 12 -5.37 0.65 -7.51
C LEU A 12 -6.57 0.94 -6.62
N ILE A 13 -7.25 2.07 -6.78
CA ILE A 13 -8.49 2.38 -6.04
C ILE A 13 -9.59 1.36 -6.37
N ALA A 14 -9.81 1.09 -7.66
CA ALA A 14 -10.80 0.09 -8.07
C ALA A 14 -10.44 -1.31 -7.54
N LEU A 15 -9.17 -1.69 -7.62
CA LEU A 15 -8.67 -2.96 -7.11
C LEU A 15 -8.83 -3.06 -5.58
N LEU A 16 -8.58 -1.97 -4.85
CA LEU A 16 -8.80 -1.89 -3.40
C LEU A 16 -10.28 -2.15 -3.07
N GLY A 17 -11.21 -1.48 -3.77
CA GLY A 17 -12.64 -1.70 -3.58
C GLY A 17 -13.07 -3.14 -3.84
N ILE A 18 -12.58 -3.73 -4.93
CA ILE A 18 -12.83 -5.14 -5.26
C ILE A 18 -12.26 -6.07 -4.18
N THR A 19 -11.04 -5.82 -3.72
CA THR A 19 -10.38 -6.66 -2.69
C THR A 19 -11.17 -6.62 -1.37
N VAL A 20 -11.69 -5.46 -0.98
CA VAL A 20 -12.55 -5.31 0.20
C VAL A 20 -13.83 -6.15 0.05
N LEU A 21 -14.52 -6.05 -1.10
CA LEU A 21 -15.74 -6.82 -1.35
C LEU A 21 -15.48 -8.34 -1.34
N VAL A 22 -14.39 -8.77 -1.98
CA VAL A 22 -14.01 -10.18 -2.01
C VAL A 22 -13.64 -10.70 -0.62
N LEU A 23 -12.94 -9.89 0.20
CA LEU A 23 -12.59 -10.21 1.58
C LEU A 23 -13.84 -10.44 2.45
N MET A 24 -14.91 -9.71 2.21
CA MET A 24 -16.15 -9.88 2.97
C MET A 24 -16.72 -11.29 2.86
N VAL A 25 -16.52 -11.99 1.73
CA VAL A 25 -17.07 -13.33 1.52
C VAL A 25 -16.51 -14.36 2.51
N PRO A 26 -15.18 -14.62 2.55
CA PRO A 26 -14.61 -15.60 3.47
C PRO A 26 -14.79 -15.19 4.94
N VAL A 27 -14.72 -13.89 5.25
CA VAL A 27 -14.94 -13.39 6.62
C VAL A 27 -16.40 -13.63 7.06
N SER A 28 -17.38 -13.35 6.19
CA SER A 28 -18.79 -13.62 6.49
C SER A 28 -19.06 -15.11 6.68
N MET A 29 -18.42 -15.97 5.89
CA MET A 29 -18.51 -17.42 6.04
C MET A 29 -17.93 -17.88 7.39
N GLN A 30 -16.79 -17.35 7.83
CA GLN A 30 -16.19 -17.66 9.12
C GLN A 30 -17.09 -17.24 10.29
N ILE A 31 -17.66 -16.05 10.22
CA ILE A 31 -18.59 -15.58 11.25
C ILE A 31 -19.86 -16.43 11.22
N GLY A 32 -20.43 -16.66 10.04
CA GLY A 32 -21.65 -17.43 9.87
C GLY A 32 -21.53 -18.87 10.40
N SER A 33 -20.39 -19.55 10.16
CA SER A 33 -20.16 -20.90 10.66
C SER A 33 -20.11 -21.02 12.19
N ARG A 34 -19.90 -19.91 12.90
CA ARG A 34 -19.96 -19.91 14.38
C ARG A 34 -21.38 -19.82 14.93
N PHE A 35 -22.30 -19.23 14.17
CA PHE A 35 -23.68 -19.01 14.61
C PHE A 35 -24.67 -20.02 14.02
N PHE A 36 -24.34 -20.61 12.87
CA PHE A 36 -25.22 -21.51 12.15
C PHE A 36 -24.53 -22.86 11.94
N GLU A 37 -24.98 -23.90 12.62
CA GLU A 37 -24.44 -25.28 12.53
C GLU A 37 -24.51 -25.89 11.14
N TRP A 38 -25.40 -25.39 10.26
CA TRP A 38 -25.56 -25.85 8.88
C TRP A 38 -24.54 -25.23 7.90
N ILE A 39 -23.75 -24.23 8.34
CA ILE A 39 -22.65 -23.69 7.53
C ILE A 39 -21.37 -24.44 7.94
N PRO A 40 -20.79 -25.25 7.03
CA PRO A 40 -19.56 -25.96 7.35
C PRO A 40 -18.39 -24.99 7.58
N ASN A 41 -17.59 -25.28 8.58
CA ASN A 41 -16.38 -24.52 8.86
C ASN A 41 -15.26 -24.97 7.89
N TYR A 42 -15.06 -24.18 6.83
CA TYR A 42 -14.00 -24.43 5.86
C TYR A 42 -12.69 -23.80 6.34
N MET A 43 -11.68 -24.62 6.63
CA MET A 43 -10.37 -24.14 7.12
C MET A 43 -9.67 -23.22 6.09
N TRP A 44 -9.86 -23.44 4.80
CA TRP A 44 -9.28 -22.61 3.75
C TRP A 44 -9.76 -21.14 3.76
N THR A 45 -10.92 -20.86 4.34
CA THR A 45 -11.45 -19.48 4.40
C THR A 45 -10.60 -18.56 5.27
N GLU A 46 -9.91 -19.11 6.27
CA GLU A 46 -9.00 -18.34 7.13
C GLU A 46 -7.77 -17.87 6.33
N GLU A 47 -7.16 -18.76 5.54
CA GLU A 47 -6.01 -18.40 4.70
C GLU A 47 -6.38 -17.43 3.59
N MET A 48 -7.54 -17.63 2.96
CA MET A 48 -8.07 -16.69 1.97
C MET A 48 -8.32 -15.30 2.55
N SER A 49 -8.90 -15.22 3.76
CA SER A 49 -9.09 -13.94 4.45
C SER A 49 -7.75 -13.24 4.69
N ARG A 50 -6.75 -13.98 5.16
CA ARG A 50 -5.39 -13.44 5.38
C ARG A 50 -4.74 -12.98 4.08
N PHE A 51 -4.88 -13.75 3.00
CA PHE A 51 -4.39 -13.40 1.67
C PHE A 51 -4.97 -12.07 1.18
N PHE A 52 -6.30 -11.95 1.14
CA PHE A 52 -6.96 -10.73 0.69
C PHE A 52 -6.71 -9.55 1.63
N PHE A 53 -6.60 -9.79 2.93
CA PHE A 53 -6.30 -8.75 3.92
C PHE A 53 -4.91 -8.14 3.68
N ILE A 54 -3.88 -8.95 3.43
CA ILE A 54 -2.53 -8.45 3.15
C ILE A 54 -2.54 -7.61 1.86
N TRP A 55 -3.17 -8.09 0.79
CA TRP A 55 -3.30 -7.32 -0.43
C TRP A 55 -4.08 -6.02 -0.24
N MET A 56 -5.18 -6.06 0.47
CA MET A 56 -5.98 -4.87 0.80
C MET A 56 -5.14 -3.82 1.54
N VAL A 57 -4.38 -4.23 2.56
CA VAL A 57 -3.52 -3.32 3.33
C VAL A 57 -2.42 -2.72 2.44
N MET A 58 -1.74 -3.54 1.62
CA MET A 58 -0.65 -3.07 0.75
C MET A 58 -1.15 -2.12 -0.36
N ILE A 59 -2.28 -2.44 -0.98
CA ILE A 59 -2.90 -1.57 -1.98
C ILE A 59 -3.39 -0.28 -1.32
N GLY A 60 -4.07 -0.36 -0.17
CA GLY A 60 -4.55 0.78 0.58
C GLY A 60 -3.42 1.72 1.02
N ALA A 61 -2.32 1.16 1.53
CA ALA A 61 -1.13 1.93 1.87
C ALA A 61 -0.53 2.62 0.63
N THR A 62 -0.54 1.95 -0.52
CA THR A 62 -0.05 2.52 -1.78
C THR A 62 -0.90 3.70 -2.25
N VAL A 63 -2.21 3.60 -2.15
CA VAL A 63 -3.13 4.71 -2.43
C VAL A 63 -2.89 5.86 -1.45
N GLY A 64 -2.77 5.57 -0.14
CA GLY A 64 -2.51 6.56 0.90
C GLY A 64 -1.20 7.33 0.72
N VAL A 65 -0.11 6.66 0.29
CA VAL A 65 1.16 7.33 -0.03
C VAL A 65 0.98 8.36 -1.14
N ARG A 66 0.22 8.05 -2.18
CA ARG A 66 -0.03 8.99 -3.27
C ARG A 66 -0.90 10.16 -2.86
N GLU A 67 -1.97 9.91 -2.11
CA GLU A 67 -2.89 10.95 -1.64
C GLU A 67 -2.25 11.86 -0.58
N GLY A 68 -1.13 11.43 0.01
CA GLY A 68 -0.40 12.20 1.00
C GLY A 68 -1.05 12.20 2.38
N LEU A 69 -2.04 11.34 2.61
CA LEU A 69 -2.78 11.23 3.87
C LEU A 69 -1.89 10.94 5.09
N HIS A 70 -0.68 10.44 4.87
CA HIS A 70 0.28 10.11 5.93
C HIS A 70 1.14 11.32 6.35
N PHE A 71 1.02 12.49 5.68
CA PHE A 71 1.96 13.61 5.80
C PHE A 71 1.36 14.91 6.31
N ASP A 72 0.05 15.05 6.30
CA ASP A 72 -0.64 16.22 6.86
C ASP A 72 -0.97 16.00 8.33
N VAL A 73 0.07 15.81 9.15
CA VAL A 73 -0.09 15.94 10.58
C VAL A 73 0.16 17.40 10.93
N ASP A 74 -0.89 18.18 10.96
CA ASP A 74 -0.91 19.54 11.49
C ASP A 74 -0.68 19.54 13.03
N ILE A 75 0.49 19.06 13.46
CA ILE A 75 0.86 19.06 14.89
C ILE A 75 1.15 20.48 15.36
N TRP A 76 1.53 21.40 14.46
CA TRP A 76 1.84 22.79 14.78
C TRP A 76 1.00 23.75 13.95
N ALA A 77 0.18 24.51 14.64
CA ALA A 77 -0.78 25.46 14.06
C ALA A 77 -0.14 26.59 13.20
N ASN A 78 1.17 26.84 13.26
CA ASN A 78 1.90 27.78 12.37
C ASN A 78 3.41 27.48 12.40
N PRO A 79 3.92 26.46 11.67
CA PRO A 79 5.37 26.26 11.56
C PRO A 79 6.01 27.39 10.74
N SER A 80 7.23 27.80 11.11
CA SER A 80 7.98 28.73 10.26
C SER A 80 8.17 28.11 8.85
N PRO A 81 8.24 28.95 7.79
CA PRO A 81 8.36 28.42 6.41
C PRO A 81 9.58 27.51 6.22
N ALA A 82 10.68 27.77 6.92
CA ALA A 82 11.88 26.95 6.89
C ALA A 82 11.65 25.58 7.56
N LEU A 83 10.99 25.54 8.73
CA LEU A 83 10.68 24.31 9.46
C LEU A 83 9.70 23.45 8.66
N ALA A 84 8.68 24.05 8.07
CA ALA A 84 7.72 23.34 7.23
C ALA A 84 8.39 22.68 6.01
N ARG A 85 9.36 23.37 5.39
CA ARG A 85 10.14 22.82 4.28
C ARG A 85 11.03 21.66 4.75
N PHE A 86 11.71 21.82 5.87
CA PHE A 86 12.57 20.78 6.44
C PHE A 86 11.75 19.53 6.78
N LEU A 87 10.60 19.69 7.46
CA LEU A 87 9.72 18.56 7.83
C LEU A 87 9.19 17.81 6.59
N ARG A 88 8.78 18.53 5.56
CA ARG A 88 8.35 17.88 4.29
C ARG A 88 9.46 17.07 3.65
N TRP A 89 10.68 17.60 3.61
CA TRP A 89 11.82 16.88 3.04
C TRP A 89 12.21 15.67 3.89
N ALA A 90 12.30 15.84 5.21
CA ALA A 90 12.62 14.75 6.14
C ALA A 90 11.60 13.62 6.04
N SER A 91 10.31 13.94 6.02
CA SER A 91 9.22 13.00 5.88
C SER A 91 9.33 12.19 4.57
N ARG A 92 9.58 12.87 3.44
CA ARG A 92 9.75 12.22 2.13
C ARG A 92 10.95 11.27 2.10
N LEU A 93 12.07 11.70 2.69
CA LEU A 93 13.28 10.87 2.77
C LEU A 93 13.05 9.63 3.63
N LEU A 94 12.37 9.77 4.77
CA LEU A 94 12.04 8.65 5.64
C LEU A 94 11.14 7.62 4.92
N ILE A 95 10.14 8.08 4.18
CA ILE A 95 9.25 7.16 3.45
C ILE A 95 9.96 6.54 2.26
N MET A 96 10.81 7.29 1.57
CA MET A 96 11.64 6.74 0.50
C MET A 96 12.56 5.63 1.05
N GLY A 97 13.21 5.87 2.20
CA GLY A 97 14.01 4.86 2.89
C GLY A 97 13.19 3.62 3.28
N PHE A 98 12.02 3.84 3.87
CA PHE A 98 11.10 2.76 4.25
C PHE A 98 10.61 1.97 3.02
N ALA A 99 10.22 2.67 1.94
CA ALA A 99 9.82 2.04 0.69
C ALA A 99 10.94 1.18 0.07
N GLY A 100 12.19 1.65 0.16
CA GLY A 100 13.37 0.89 -0.25
C GLY A 100 13.57 -0.39 0.56
N VAL A 101 13.40 -0.31 1.87
CA VAL A 101 13.45 -1.48 2.77
C VAL A 101 12.35 -2.48 2.43
N VAL A 102 11.10 -2.00 2.26
CA VAL A 102 9.95 -2.85 1.90
C VAL A 102 10.17 -3.51 0.54
N LEU A 103 10.72 -2.79 -0.44
CA LEU A 103 11.03 -3.35 -1.75
C LEU A 103 12.11 -4.43 -1.66
N TYR A 104 13.23 -4.15 -1.00
CA TYR A 104 14.36 -5.08 -0.90
C TYR A 104 13.98 -6.36 -0.16
N TRP A 105 13.47 -6.22 1.07
CA TRP A 105 13.06 -7.38 1.86
C TRP A 105 11.83 -8.09 1.28
N GLY A 106 10.93 -7.35 0.62
CA GLY A 106 9.80 -7.93 -0.09
C GLY A 106 10.22 -8.89 -1.21
N ILE A 107 11.29 -8.55 -1.96
CA ILE A 107 11.85 -9.44 -2.98
C ILE A 107 12.41 -10.71 -2.32
N GLU A 108 13.15 -10.58 -1.22
CA GLU A 108 13.71 -11.73 -0.49
C GLU A 108 12.59 -12.63 0.08
N PHE A 109 11.54 -12.04 0.66
CA PHE A 109 10.36 -12.80 1.10
C PHE A 109 9.66 -13.53 -0.05
N THR A 110 9.55 -12.89 -1.22
CA THR A 110 8.94 -13.52 -2.39
C THR A 110 9.76 -14.73 -2.87
N LYS A 111 11.09 -14.60 -2.89
CA LYS A 111 11.99 -15.72 -3.22
C LYS A 111 11.87 -16.86 -2.20
N PHE A 112 11.82 -16.53 -0.91
CA PHE A 112 11.65 -17.50 0.16
C PHE A 112 10.33 -18.27 0.03
N GLY A 113 9.23 -17.57 -0.31
CA GLY A 113 7.91 -18.18 -0.50
C GLY A 113 7.73 -18.94 -1.81
N TRP A 114 8.72 -18.91 -2.73
CA TRP A 114 8.55 -19.49 -4.08
C TRP A 114 8.28 -20.98 -4.07
N ASN A 115 8.94 -21.71 -3.18
CA ASN A 115 8.82 -23.17 -3.05
C ASN A 115 7.92 -23.59 -1.88
N GLN A 116 7.18 -22.67 -1.30
CA GLN A 116 6.29 -22.94 -0.18
C GLN A 116 4.83 -22.86 -0.62
N THR A 117 4.02 -23.79 -0.11
CA THR A 117 2.57 -23.78 -0.24
C THR A 117 1.93 -23.61 1.13
N SER A 118 0.77 -22.98 1.17
CA SER A 118 -0.04 -22.86 2.37
C SER A 118 -0.62 -24.23 2.76
N GLU A 119 -0.82 -24.46 4.06
CA GLU A 119 -1.21 -25.77 4.58
C GLU A 119 -2.69 -26.11 4.37
N LEU A 120 -3.55 -25.09 4.26
CA LEU A 120 -5.02 -25.29 4.24
C LEU A 120 -5.67 -24.99 2.89
N ALA A 121 -5.07 -24.13 2.07
CA ALA A 121 -5.61 -23.72 0.79
C ALA A 121 -4.73 -24.13 -0.40
N ASP A 122 -3.60 -24.81 -0.17
CA ASP A 122 -2.59 -25.19 -1.18
C ASP A 122 -2.14 -24.02 -2.08
N LEU A 123 -2.22 -22.79 -1.56
CA LEU A 123 -1.83 -21.60 -2.29
C LEU A 123 -0.30 -21.41 -2.23
N PRO A 124 0.35 -21.06 -3.35
CA PRO A 124 1.76 -20.72 -3.34
C PRO A 124 1.99 -19.45 -2.49
N MET A 125 2.86 -19.53 -1.50
CA MET A 125 3.11 -18.42 -0.55
C MET A 125 3.70 -17.18 -1.23
N TRP A 126 4.41 -17.33 -2.37
CA TRP A 126 4.91 -16.18 -3.13
C TRP A 126 3.80 -15.21 -3.57
N MET A 127 2.56 -15.70 -3.79
CA MET A 127 1.42 -14.84 -4.15
C MET A 127 1.03 -13.87 -3.02
N ILE A 128 1.29 -14.23 -1.76
CA ILE A 128 1.11 -13.35 -0.60
C ILE A 128 2.28 -12.37 -0.52
N PHE A 129 3.50 -12.89 -0.63
CA PHE A 129 4.71 -12.11 -0.37
C PHE A 129 5.02 -11.10 -1.48
N ILE A 130 4.58 -11.31 -2.71
CA ILE A 130 4.76 -10.37 -3.82
C ILE A 130 4.02 -9.03 -3.59
N ALA A 131 3.03 -8.98 -2.71
CA ALA A 131 2.36 -7.73 -2.36
C ALA A 131 3.32 -6.68 -1.79
N TRP A 132 4.37 -7.11 -1.05
CA TRP A 132 5.37 -6.23 -0.45
C TRP A 132 6.25 -5.52 -1.49
N PRO A 133 6.96 -6.21 -2.39
CA PRO A 133 7.79 -5.54 -3.38
C PRO A 133 6.96 -4.72 -4.37
N VAL A 134 5.75 -5.16 -4.71
CA VAL A 134 4.84 -4.40 -5.56
C VAL A 134 4.45 -3.07 -4.90
N ALA A 135 4.05 -3.09 -3.62
CA ALA A 135 3.75 -1.87 -2.88
C ALA A 135 4.97 -0.96 -2.77
N GLY A 136 6.14 -1.49 -2.38
CA GLY A 136 7.39 -0.73 -2.28
C GLY A 136 7.78 -0.06 -3.60
N PHE A 137 7.61 -0.74 -4.73
CA PHE A 137 7.85 -0.17 -6.05
C PHE A 137 6.92 1.02 -6.35
N PHE A 138 5.61 0.87 -6.13
CA PHE A 138 4.66 1.96 -6.36
C PHE A 138 4.87 3.14 -5.41
N TRP A 139 5.25 2.89 -4.15
CA TRP A 139 5.58 3.96 -3.21
C TRP A 139 6.73 4.81 -3.71
N ILE A 140 7.82 4.18 -4.16
CA ILE A 140 8.97 4.89 -4.74
C ILE A 140 8.53 5.68 -5.97
N ALA A 141 7.77 5.07 -6.90
CA ALA A 141 7.32 5.71 -8.12
C ALA A 141 6.45 6.96 -7.84
N PHE A 142 5.50 6.86 -6.91
CA PHE A 142 4.62 7.98 -6.54
C PHE A 142 5.36 9.08 -5.76
N LEU A 143 6.33 8.71 -4.91
CA LEU A 143 7.15 9.69 -4.21
C LEU A 143 8.05 10.47 -5.16
N ILE A 144 8.67 9.82 -6.13
CA ILE A 144 9.49 10.48 -7.16
C ILE A 144 8.62 11.46 -7.98
N GLU A 145 7.43 11.02 -8.42
CA GLU A 145 6.50 11.92 -9.15
C GLU A 145 6.18 13.17 -8.32
N LYS A 146 5.86 12.99 -7.04
CA LYS A 146 5.52 14.11 -6.13
C LYS A 146 6.70 15.06 -5.92
N MET A 147 7.90 14.52 -5.76
CA MET A 147 9.13 15.33 -5.61
C MET A 147 9.42 16.18 -6.86
N VAL A 148 9.25 15.60 -8.06
CA VAL A 148 9.47 16.32 -9.31
C VAL A 148 8.45 17.44 -9.50
N VAL A 149 7.17 17.15 -9.29
CA VAL A 149 6.08 18.15 -9.42
C VAL A 149 6.24 19.32 -8.46
N ASP A 150 6.62 19.04 -7.21
CA ASP A 150 6.80 20.11 -6.22
C ASP A 150 8.06 20.95 -6.51
N SER A 151 9.13 20.35 -7.02
CA SER A 151 10.33 21.08 -7.46
C SER A 151 10.03 22.03 -8.62
N GLU A 152 9.18 21.64 -9.57
CA GLU A 152 8.75 22.50 -10.68
C GLU A 152 7.91 23.69 -10.18
N ARG A 153 7.05 23.49 -9.18
CA ARG A 153 6.23 24.56 -8.59
C ARG A 153 7.09 25.58 -7.82
N ASP A 154 8.06 25.12 -7.05
CA ASP A 154 8.97 26.01 -6.31
C ASP A 154 9.81 26.88 -7.27
N ASN A 155 10.25 26.33 -8.40
CA ASN A 155 10.98 27.08 -9.42
C ASN A 155 10.12 28.14 -10.13
N GLN A 156 8.84 27.87 -10.37
CA GLN A 156 7.92 28.86 -10.99
C GLN A 156 7.60 30.03 -10.05
N HIS A 157 7.47 29.78 -8.74
CA HIS A 157 7.26 30.87 -7.77
C HIS A 157 8.49 31.73 -7.54
N GLY A 158 9.70 31.17 -7.66
CA GLY A 158 10.96 31.91 -7.55
C GLY A 158 11.28 32.81 -8.76
N MET A 159 10.61 32.61 -9.89
CA MET A 159 10.84 33.37 -11.13
C MET A 159 9.92 34.62 -11.24
N HIS A 160 8.99 34.79 -10.33
CA HIS A 160 8.04 35.90 -10.27
C HIS A 160 8.33 36.91 -9.14
N LEU A 161 9.46 36.75 -8.43
CA LEU A 161 10.00 37.69 -7.44
C LEU A 161 11.27 38.37 -7.96
#